data_99b5ae9c3dc09337e9999afa749d8183
#
_entry.id   99b5ae9c3dc09337e9999afa749d8183
#
_cell.length_a   1.000
_cell.length_b   1.000
_cell.length_c   1.000
_cell.angle_alpha   90.00
_cell.angle_beta   90.00
_cell.angle_gamma   90.00
#
_symmetry.space_group_name_H-M   'P 1'
#
loop_
_entity.id
_entity.type
_entity.pdbx_description
1 polymer ?
#
loop_
_entity_poly.entity_id
_entity_poly.type
_entity_poly.pdbx_seq_one_letter_code
_entity_poly.pdbx_strand_id
1 'polypeptide(L)' 'MTAHTHHTHPEIIKRLNRARGHLQSVTNMIEEDRPCLEIAQQLHAVEKAIQQAKKT' A
#
# COMPACT_ATOMS: atom_id res chain seq x y z
N MET A 1 -11.19 -9.25 17.10
CA MET A 1 -10.00 -8.40 17.11
C MET A 1 -9.67 -7.91 18.48
N THR A 2 -8.50 -8.08 18.88
CA THR A 2 -8.14 -7.65 20.21
C THR A 2 -8.18 -6.14 20.31
N ALA A 3 -8.52 -5.70 21.46
CA ALA A 3 -8.56 -4.29 21.75
C ALA A 3 -7.21 -3.80 22.24
N HIS A 4 -6.20 -4.59 22.06
CA HIS A 4 -4.90 -4.17 22.54
C HIS A 4 -4.47 -2.90 21.88
N THR A 5 -4.05 -1.99 22.68
CA THR A 5 -3.48 -0.77 22.19
C THR A 5 -2.02 -1.01 21.97
N HIS A 6 -1.60 -0.81 20.75
CA HIS A 6 -0.19 -0.94 20.43
C HIS A 6 0.36 0.42 20.08
N HIS A 7 1.59 0.63 20.46
CA HIS A 7 2.27 1.87 20.11
C HIS A 7 2.33 2.05 18.61
N THR A 8 2.31 0.94 17.89
CA THR A 8 2.50 0.97 16.44
C THR A 8 1.22 1.21 15.66
N HIS A 9 0.06 1.21 16.33
CA HIS A 9 -1.20 1.40 15.62
C HIS A 9 -1.25 2.67 14.76
N PRO A 10 -0.90 3.83 15.31
CA PRO A 10 -0.90 5.04 14.47
C PRO A 10 0.05 4.95 13.30
N GLU A 11 1.19 4.29 13.49
CA GLU A 11 2.15 4.11 12.42
C GLU A 11 1.63 3.15 11.35
N ILE A 12 0.94 2.11 11.78
CA ILE A 12 0.37 1.16 10.85
C ILE A 12 -0.69 1.84 10.00
N ILE A 13 -1.54 2.64 10.63
CA ILE A 13 -2.57 3.38 9.91
C ILE A 13 -1.93 4.32 8.88
N LYS A 14 -0.87 4.99 9.28
CA LYS A 14 -0.17 5.91 8.40
C LYS A 14 0.40 5.16 7.18
N ARG A 15 0.98 4.00 7.42
CA ARG A 15 1.53 3.19 6.34
C ARG A 15 0.46 2.66 5.42
N LEU A 16 -0.67 2.24 5.99
CA LEU A 16 -1.77 1.75 5.18
C LEU A 16 -2.40 2.86 4.36
N ASN A 17 -2.50 4.07 4.92
CA ASN A 17 -3.02 5.20 4.15
C ASN A 17 -2.10 5.54 2.99
N ARG A 18 -0.79 5.44 3.21
CA ARG A 18 0.17 5.67 2.14
C ARG A 18 0.03 4.61 1.05
N ALA A 19 -0.12 3.35 1.45
CA ALA A 19 -0.29 2.27 0.50
C ALA A 19 -1.59 2.43 -0.28
N ARG A 20 -2.64 2.91 0.39
CA ARG A 20 -3.92 3.13 -0.27
C ARG A 20 -3.79 4.20 -1.35
N GLY A 21 -3.08 5.29 -1.03
CA GLY A 21 -2.86 6.33 -2.01
C GLY A 21 -2.03 5.84 -3.19
N HIS A 22 -1.03 5.02 -2.89
CA HIS A 22 -0.20 4.44 -3.94
C HIS A 22 -1.04 3.52 -4.83
N LEU A 23 -1.90 2.72 -4.22
CA LEU A 23 -2.76 1.83 -4.98
C LEU A 23 -3.72 2.62 -5.87
N GLN A 24 -4.23 3.73 -5.38
CA GLN A 24 -5.07 4.60 -6.19
C GLN A 24 -4.30 5.09 -7.43
N SER A 25 -3.03 5.44 -7.24
CA SER A 25 -2.20 5.85 -8.37
C SER A 25 -2.06 4.74 -9.38
N VAL A 26 -1.90 3.50 -8.91
CA VAL A 26 -1.79 2.36 -9.82
C VAL A 26 -3.08 2.17 -10.61
N THR A 27 -4.22 2.31 -9.95
CA THR A 27 -5.51 2.22 -10.63
C THR A 27 -5.60 3.28 -11.72
N ASN A 28 -5.15 4.49 -11.43
CA ASN A 28 -5.14 5.56 -12.42
C ASN A 28 -4.24 5.21 -13.60
N MET A 29 -3.11 4.59 -13.33
CA MET A 29 -2.19 4.18 -14.39
C MET A 29 -2.86 3.19 -15.35
N ILE A 30 -3.65 2.27 -14.79
CA ILE A 30 -4.37 1.31 -15.61
C ILE A 30 -5.37 2.02 -16.50
N GLU A 31 -6.07 2.99 -15.93
CA GLU A 31 -7.07 3.76 -16.69
C GLU A 31 -6.42 4.61 -17.77
N GLU A 32 -5.16 4.98 -17.57
CA GLU A 32 -4.41 5.79 -18.52
C GLU A 32 -3.65 4.93 -19.54
N ASP A 33 -3.87 3.62 -19.52
CA ASP A 33 -3.23 2.69 -20.44
C ASP A 33 -1.70 2.75 -20.35
N ARG A 34 -1.18 2.86 -19.14
CA ARG A 34 0.26 2.82 -18.96
C ARG A 34 0.78 1.41 -19.24
N PRO A 35 2.06 1.28 -19.60
CA PRO A 35 2.62 -0.04 -19.91
C PRO A 35 2.47 -1.04 -18.79
N CYS A 36 2.17 -2.29 -19.13
CA CYS A 36 1.96 -3.33 -18.13
C CYS A 36 3.16 -3.52 -17.22
N LEU A 37 4.36 -3.40 -17.74
CA LEU A 37 5.56 -3.55 -16.93
C LEU A 37 5.61 -2.49 -15.85
N GLU A 38 5.27 -1.27 -16.20
CA GLU A 38 5.28 -0.18 -15.25
C GLU A 38 4.25 -0.42 -14.16
N ILE A 39 3.06 -0.86 -14.55
CA ILE A 39 1.99 -1.17 -13.59
C ILE A 39 2.43 -2.29 -12.66
N ALA A 40 3.04 -3.34 -13.20
CA ALA A 40 3.49 -4.45 -12.39
C ALA A 40 4.55 -4.02 -11.36
N GLN A 41 5.45 -3.14 -11.76
CA GLN A 41 6.47 -2.63 -10.86
C GLN A 41 5.84 -1.84 -9.71
N GLN A 42 4.83 -1.04 -10.02
CA GLN A 42 4.15 -0.25 -9.00
C GLN A 42 3.35 -1.13 -8.07
N LEU A 43 2.70 -2.17 -8.59
CA LEU A 43 1.98 -3.12 -7.76
C LEU A 43 2.92 -3.84 -6.82
N HIS A 44 4.10 -4.19 -7.29
CA HIS A 44 5.10 -4.82 -6.45
C HIS A 44 5.50 -3.92 -5.29
N ALA A 45 5.63 -2.63 -5.55
CA ALA A 45 5.97 -1.67 -4.51
C ALA A 45 4.85 -1.56 -3.47
N VAL A 46 3.60 -1.55 -3.92
CA VAL A 46 2.45 -1.52 -3.01
C VAL A 46 2.44 -2.78 -2.16
N GLU A 47 2.69 -3.92 -2.79
CA GLU A 47 2.73 -5.20 -2.10
C GLU A 47 3.76 -5.20 -0.98
N LYS A 48 4.95 -4.69 -1.28
CA LYS A 48 6.00 -4.61 -0.27
C LYS A 48 5.63 -3.69 0.87
N ALA A 49 4.98 -2.58 0.56
CA ALA A 49 4.56 -1.64 1.58
C ALA A 49 3.55 -2.28 2.53
N ILE A 50 2.62 -3.07 1.99
CA ILE A 50 1.64 -3.77 2.80
C ILE A 50 2.30 -4.82 3.66
N GLN A 51 3.26 -5.55 3.11
CA GLN A 51 4.01 -6.53 3.87
C GLN A 51 4.75 -5.90 5.04
N GLN A 52 5.32 -4.73 4.83
CA GLN A 52 6.00 -4.01 5.90
C GLN A 52 5.03 -3.62 7.00
N ALA A 53 3.86 -3.12 6.63
CA ALA A 53 2.85 -2.77 7.61
C ALA A 53 2.40 -3.99 8.40
N LYS A 54 2.30 -5.13 7.73
CA LYS A 54 1.87 -6.36 8.37
C LYS A 54 2.87 -6.84 9.41
N LYS A 55 4.14 -6.58 9.21
CA LYS A 55 5.18 -6.98 10.14
C LYS A 55 5.30 -6.07 11.34
N THR A 56 4.76 -4.91 11.26
CA THR A 56 4.78 -3.97 12.37
C THR A 56 3.71 -4.34 13.39
#